data_0031a3173f2c0432cdc342c5f5474638
#
_entry.id   0031a3173f2c0432cdc342c5f5474638
#
_cell.length_a   1.000
_cell.length_b   1.000
_cell.length_c   1.000
_cell.angle_alpha   90.00
_cell.angle_beta   90.00
_cell.angle_gamma   90.00
#
_symmetry.space_group_name_H-M   'P 1'
#
loop_
_entity.id
_entity.type
_entity.pdbx_description
1 polymer ?
#
loop_
_entity_poly.entity_id
_entity_poly.type
_entity_poly.pdbx_seq_one_letter_code
_entity_poly.pdbx_strand_id
1 'polypeptide(L)'
;MLRPGYEIFRYCDSELGEVSLHHHDFYEIYLFLNGSVEYSIESRIYRLLPGDILLIGPMELHQPRITLEKHPYERIVLWVNKSFLEQFSTPHTTLTHCFDSTVPGHTNLLRLAPTPRQHVTDLMERLVAETNSADYGSDLASIGCLIQLLVELNRQAANSAQHHELTDKSGPIVTNVLNYINDHYHEELSLDMLASRFFVNKYHLSHEFNRLVGTSIYRYVIQKRLVIAKQML
;
A
#
# COMPACT_ATOMS: atom_id res chain seq x y z
N MET A 1 5.60 -0.87 -14.43
CA MET A 1 5.83 -2.30 -14.78
C MET A 1 6.44 -2.38 -16.17
N LEU A 2 7.43 -3.25 -16.33
CA LEU A 2 8.13 -3.49 -17.58
C LEU A 2 7.59 -4.75 -18.31
N ARG A 3 7.03 -5.72 -17.54
CA ARG A 3 6.47 -6.97 -18.07
C ARG A 3 4.94 -6.92 -18.08
N PRO A 4 4.27 -7.48 -19.08
CA PRO A 4 2.83 -7.69 -19.03
C PRO A 4 2.50 -8.75 -17.96
N GLY A 5 1.49 -8.49 -17.14
CA GLY A 5 1.02 -9.44 -16.16
C GLY A 5 1.44 -9.07 -14.73
N TYR A 6 2.58 -9.52 -14.27
CA TYR A 6 3.09 -9.22 -12.93
C TYR A 6 4.61 -9.17 -12.89
N GLU A 7 5.15 -8.54 -11.84
CA GLU A 7 6.58 -8.49 -11.52
C GLU A 7 6.75 -8.68 -10.01
N ILE A 8 7.72 -9.49 -9.59
CA ILE A 8 8.01 -9.71 -8.17
C ILE A 8 9.50 -9.55 -7.91
N PHE A 9 9.81 -8.87 -6.81
CA PHE A 9 11.18 -8.55 -6.41
C PHE A 9 11.36 -8.78 -4.92
N ARG A 10 12.51 -9.37 -4.55
CA ARG A 10 13.00 -9.37 -3.17
C ARG A 10 14.11 -8.34 -3.06
N TYR A 11 13.96 -7.42 -2.13
CA TYR A 11 14.91 -6.36 -1.85
C TYR A 11 15.52 -6.52 -0.47
N CYS A 12 16.81 -6.21 -0.37
CA CYS A 12 17.57 -6.14 0.88
C CYS A 12 18.53 -4.95 0.76
N ASP A 13 18.13 -3.78 1.28
CA ASP A 13 18.86 -2.55 1.12
C ASP A 13 19.49 -2.13 2.45
N SER A 14 20.81 -1.91 2.44
CA SER A 14 21.57 -1.31 3.55
C SER A 14 21.62 0.21 3.43
N GLU A 15 21.51 0.72 2.22
CA GLU A 15 21.46 2.13 1.88
C GLU A 15 20.29 2.36 0.91
N LEU A 16 19.38 3.22 1.26
CA LEU A 16 18.27 3.58 0.40
C LEU A 16 18.04 5.10 0.46
N GLY A 17 17.93 5.72 -0.71
CA GLY A 17 17.52 7.11 -0.83
C GLY A 17 16.06 7.33 -0.38
N GLU A 18 15.70 8.60 -0.20
CA GLU A 18 14.31 8.96 0.11
C GLU A 18 13.39 8.56 -1.05
N VAL A 19 12.35 7.79 -0.75
CA VAL A 19 11.29 7.47 -1.70
C VAL A 19 10.22 8.54 -1.62
N SER A 20 10.00 9.26 -2.71
CA SER A 20 8.98 10.31 -2.78
C SER A 20 7.56 9.74 -2.77
N LEU A 21 6.58 10.55 -2.33
CA LEU A 21 5.16 10.24 -2.46
C LEU A 21 4.82 9.99 -3.94
N HIS A 22 4.22 8.85 -4.25
CA HIS A 22 3.93 8.42 -5.60
C HIS A 22 2.65 7.58 -5.68
N HIS A 23 2.25 7.27 -6.90
CA HIS A 23 1.18 6.34 -7.24
C HIS A 23 1.53 5.59 -8.53
N HIS A 24 0.83 4.51 -8.79
CA HIS A 24 0.92 3.72 -10.01
C HIS A 24 -0.44 3.19 -10.41
N ASP A 25 -0.57 2.58 -11.58
CA ASP A 25 -1.82 2.08 -12.16
C ASP A 25 -1.98 0.55 -12.08
N PHE A 26 -1.19 -0.09 -11.23
CA PHE A 26 -1.22 -1.53 -10.95
C PHE A 26 -1.45 -1.78 -9.45
N TYR A 27 -1.80 -3.01 -9.09
CA TYR A 27 -1.89 -3.46 -7.70
C TYR A 27 -0.50 -3.76 -7.15
N GLU A 28 -0.23 -3.35 -5.92
CA GLU A 28 0.99 -3.70 -5.20
C GLU A 28 0.67 -4.51 -3.95
N ILE A 29 1.36 -5.64 -3.80
CA ILE A 29 1.39 -6.44 -2.58
C ILE A 29 2.80 -6.33 -2.03
N TYR A 30 2.90 -5.80 -0.83
CA TYR A 30 4.16 -5.53 -0.20
C TYR A 30 4.26 -6.33 1.09
N LEU A 31 5.20 -7.26 1.19
CA LEU A 31 5.50 -8.04 2.39
C LEU A 31 6.74 -7.46 3.07
N PHE A 32 6.56 -6.94 4.28
CA PHE A 32 7.65 -6.43 5.10
C PHE A 32 8.34 -7.58 5.85
N LEU A 33 9.66 -7.72 5.69
CA LEU A 33 10.44 -8.80 6.29
C LEU A 33 11.30 -8.32 7.44
N ASN A 34 12.02 -7.19 7.28
CA ASN A 34 12.93 -6.68 8.29
C ASN A 34 13.22 -5.19 8.10
N GLY A 35 13.62 -4.51 9.19
CA GLY A 35 13.98 -3.09 9.21
C GLY A 35 13.06 -2.24 10.09
N SER A 36 13.04 -0.95 9.84
CA SER A 36 12.14 0.01 10.48
C SER A 36 11.53 0.92 9.42
N VAL A 37 10.23 0.83 9.24
CA VAL A 37 9.50 1.60 8.23
C VAL A 37 8.14 2.06 8.75
N GLU A 38 7.83 3.32 8.49
CA GLU A 38 6.48 3.86 8.52
C GLU A 38 6.00 4.02 7.07
N TYR A 39 4.83 3.53 6.77
CA TYR A 39 4.28 3.55 5.42
C TYR A 39 3.00 4.39 5.40
N SER A 40 2.99 5.48 4.64
CA SER A 40 1.76 6.25 4.42
C SER A 40 1.04 5.76 3.17
N ILE A 41 -0.25 5.51 3.27
CA ILE A 41 -1.12 5.17 2.15
C ILE A 41 -2.38 6.01 2.30
N GLU A 42 -2.64 6.89 1.34
CA GLU A 42 -3.73 7.86 1.39
C GLU A 42 -3.74 8.62 2.73
N SER A 43 -4.78 8.51 3.52
CA SER A 43 -4.92 9.20 4.81
C SER A 43 -4.41 8.40 6.02
N ARG A 44 -3.81 7.23 5.82
CA ARG A 44 -3.39 6.33 6.90
C ARG A 44 -1.88 6.18 6.95
N ILE A 45 -1.36 6.04 8.16
CA ILE A 45 0.07 5.79 8.41
C ILE A 45 0.21 4.50 9.20
N TYR A 46 0.99 3.58 8.65
CA TYR A 46 1.21 2.26 9.19
C TYR A 46 2.66 2.12 9.67
N ARG A 47 2.85 1.76 10.93
CA ARG A 47 4.15 1.29 11.41
C ARG A 47 4.21 -0.22 11.25
N LEU A 48 5.05 -0.66 10.31
CA LEU A 48 5.11 -2.07 9.96
C LEU A 48 5.92 -2.89 10.97
N LEU A 49 5.47 -4.13 11.16
CA LEU A 49 6.17 -5.19 11.87
C LEU A 49 6.52 -6.31 10.90
N PRO A 50 7.64 -7.05 11.12
CA PRO A 50 8.00 -8.17 10.26
C PRO A 50 6.84 -9.16 10.05
N GLY A 51 6.53 -9.44 8.80
CA GLY A 51 5.41 -10.27 8.36
C GLY A 51 4.11 -9.49 8.08
N ASP A 52 4.09 -8.16 8.26
CA ASP A 52 2.98 -7.33 7.82
C ASP A 52 2.93 -7.26 6.29
N ILE A 53 1.71 -7.23 5.77
CA ILE A 53 1.44 -7.14 4.34
C ILE A 53 0.65 -5.87 4.07
N LEU A 54 1.13 -5.07 3.10
CA LEU A 54 0.35 -3.96 2.58
C LEU A 54 -0.29 -4.35 1.25
N LEU A 55 -1.54 -3.96 1.08
CA LEU A 55 -2.33 -4.08 -0.14
C LEU A 55 -2.59 -2.68 -0.65
N ILE A 56 -1.93 -2.31 -1.75
CA ILE A 56 -2.01 -0.96 -2.33
C ILE A 56 -2.72 -1.07 -3.67
N GLY A 57 -3.84 -0.40 -3.78
CA GLY A 57 -4.65 -0.34 -4.98
C GLY A 57 -4.06 0.59 -6.04
N PRO A 58 -4.49 0.45 -7.30
CA PRO A 58 -4.13 1.40 -8.35
C PRO A 58 -4.51 2.82 -7.96
N MET A 59 -3.62 3.76 -8.23
CA MET A 59 -3.80 5.20 -8.00
C MET A 59 -3.84 5.65 -6.54
N GLU A 60 -3.65 4.76 -5.54
CA GLU A 60 -3.48 5.17 -4.15
C GLU A 60 -2.13 5.87 -3.96
N LEU A 61 -2.16 7.07 -3.40
CA LEU A 61 -0.95 7.82 -3.05
C LEU A 61 -0.27 7.16 -1.86
N HIS A 62 1.00 6.79 -2.00
CA HIS A 62 1.73 6.09 -0.95
C HIS A 62 3.21 6.43 -0.91
N GLN A 63 3.82 6.23 0.26
CA GLN A 63 5.22 6.52 0.50
C GLN A 63 5.75 5.71 1.69
N PRO A 64 6.85 4.94 1.54
CA PRO A 64 7.60 4.42 2.65
C PRO A 64 8.51 5.50 3.25
N ARG A 65 8.57 5.58 4.56
CA ARG A 65 9.57 6.31 5.32
C ARG A 65 10.44 5.30 6.07
N ILE A 66 11.67 5.16 5.62
CA ILE A 66 12.58 4.13 6.07
C ILE A 66 13.58 4.74 7.04
N THR A 67 13.81 4.07 8.17
CA THR A 67 14.88 4.41 9.11
C THR A 67 15.90 3.29 9.12
N LEU A 68 17.07 3.55 8.50
CA LEU A 68 18.17 2.61 8.44
C LEU A 68 19.06 2.79 9.68
N GLU A 69 18.70 2.14 10.81
CA GLU A 69 19.46 2.31 12.04
C GLU A 69 20.46 1.18 12.33
N LYS A 70 20.07 -0.08 12.17
CA LYS A 70 20.89 -1.24 12.57
C LYS A 70 20.74 -2.46 11.68
N HIS A 71 19.68 -2.55 10.90
CA HIS A 71 19.33 -3.73 10.11
C HIS A 71 19.01 -3.32 8.67
N PRO A 72 19.34 -4.16 7.69
CA PRO A 72 18.94 -3.92 6.32
C PRO A 72 17.41 -3.90 6.22
N TYR A 73 16.91 -3.11 5.29
CA TYR A 73 15.50 -3.03 4.98
C TYR A 73 15.14 -4.13 3.97
N GLU A 74 14.44 -5.15 4.47
CA GLU A 74 14.08 -6.30 3.66
C GLU A 74 12.59 -6.36 3.38
N ARG A 75 12.24 -6.63 2.12
CA ARG A 75 10.86 -6.76 1.67
C ARG A 75 10.74 -7.58 0.40
N ILE A 76 9.55 -8.13 0.18
CA ILE A 76 9.13 -8.65 -1.13
C ILE A 76 8.03 -7.75 -1.65
N VAL A 77 8.15 -7.32 -2.90
CA VAL A 77 7.19 -6.45 -3.57
C VAL A 77 6.69 -7.15 -4.83
N LEU A 78 5.40 -7.30 -4.92
CA LEU A 78 4.72 -7.89 -6.07
C LEU A 78 3.81 -6.84 -6.72
N TRP A 79 4.04 -6.55 -7.97
CA TRP A 79 3.22 -5.69 -8.81
C TRP A 79 2.39 -6.52 -9.77
N VAL A 80 1.08 -6.25 -9.83
CA VAL A 80 0.17 -7.03 -10.68
C VAL A 80 -0.72 -6.09 -11.48
N ASN A 81 -0.75 -6.29 -12.80
CA ASN A 81 -1.58 -5.51 -13.68
C ASN A 81 -3.06 -5.88 -13.51
N LYS A 82 -3.94 -4.86 -13.55
CA LYS A 82 -5.40 -5.04 -13.40
C LYS A 82 -5.96 -5.99 -14.47
N SER A 83 -5.65 -5.75 -15.74
CA SER A 83 -6.16 -6.55 -16.84
C SER A 83 -5.69 -8.01 -16.80
N PHE A 84 -4.53 -8.27 -16.19
CA PHE A 84 -4.04 -9.62 -15.97
C PHE A 84 -4.89 -10.36 -14.90
N LEU A 85 -5.22 -9.72 -13.79
CA LEU A 85 -6.06 -10.32 -12.74
C LEU A 85 -7.49 -10.58 -13.21
N GLU A 86 -8.03 -9.72 -14.06
CA GLU A 86 -9.38 -9.88 -14.63
C GLU A 86 -9.54 -11.19 -15.40
N GLN A 87 -8.46 -11.71 -16.01
CA GLN A 87 -8.47 -12.99 -16.75
C GLN A 87 -8.71 -14.20 -15.85
N PHE A 88 -8.41 -14.11 -14.56
CA PHE A 88 -8.58 -15.19 -13.58
C PHE A 88 -9.81 -15.00 -12.68
N SER A 89 -10.58 -13.94 -12.87
CA SER A 89 -11.82 -13.71 -12.15
C SER A 89 -12.91 -14.66 -12.65
N THR A 90 -13.79 -15.07 -11.74
CA THR A 90 -14.97 -15.91 -12.04
C THR A 90 -16.23 -15.18 -11.62
N PRO A 91 -17.44 -15.65 -11.99
CA PRO A 91 -18.69 -15.05 -11.51
C PRO A 91 -18.83 -15.01 -9.97
N HIS A 92 -18.06 -15.83 -9.26
CA HIS A 92 -18.12 -15.96 -7.80
C HIS A 92 -16.89 -15.42 -7.07
N THR A 93 -15.82 -15.08 -7.80
CA THR A 93 -14.54 -14.70 -7.18
C THR A 93 -13.85 -13.60 -7.97
N THR A 94 -13.66 -12.45 -7.33
CA THR A 94 -12.85 -11.35 -7.84
C THR A 94 -11.55 -11.27 -7.04
N LEU A 95 -10.41 -11.48 -7.70
CA LEU A 95 -9.12 -11.52 -7.04
C LEU A 95 -8.64 -10.15 -6.49
N THR A 96 -9.30 -9.08 -6.90
CA THR A 96 -8.97 -7.70 -6.51
C THR A 96 -9.80 -7.18 -5.34
N HIS A 97 -10.71 -7.98 -4.77
CA HIS A 97 -11.64 -7.52 -3.73
C HIS A 97 -10.93 -7.02 -2.47
N CYS A 98 -9.79 -7.62 -2.09
CA CYS A 98 -9.00 -7.17 -0.94
C CYS A 98 -8.36 -5.79 -1.09
N PHE A 99 -8.35 -5.21 -2.30
CA PHE A 99 -7.88 -3.85 -2.58
C PHE A 99 -9.03 -2.83 -2.67
N ASP A 100 -10.28 -3.26 -2.55
CA ASP A 100 -11.43 -2.38 -2.71
C ASP A 100 -11.61 -1.49 -1.48
N SER A 101 -11.16 -0.24 -1.57
CA SER A 101 -11.27 0.75 -0.50
C SER A 101 -12.71 1.20 -0.21
N THR A 102 -13.68 0.84 -1.05
CA THR A 102 -15.10 1.16 -0.84
C THR A 102 -15.78 0.17 0.12
N VAL A 103 -15.16 -0.98 0.37
CA VAL A 103 -15.69 -1.99 1.31
C VAL A 103 -15.58 -1.46 2.75
N PRO A 104 -16.69 -1.44 3.51
CA PRO A 104 -16.66 -1.03 4.91
C PRO A 104 -15.65 -1.85 5.72
N GLY A 105 -14.79 -1.19 6.49
CA GLY A 105 -13.75 -1.83 7.27
C GLY A 105 -12.49 -2.17 6.47
N HIS A 106 -12.40 -1.75 5.21
CA HIS A 106 -11.17 -1.91 4.42
C HIS A 106 -9.94 -1.29 5.12
N THR A 107 -8.85 -2.00 5.04
CA THR A 107 -7.52 -1.54 5.46
C THR A 107 -6.48 -2.03 4.48
N ASN A 108 -5.52 -1.17 4.17
CA ASN A 108 -4.37 -1.56 3.37
C ASN A 108 -3.41 -2.50 4.11
N LEU A 109 -3.47 -2.55 5.46
CA LEU A 109 -2.60 -3.39 6.28
C LEU A 109 -3.28 -4.70 6.69
N LEU A 110 -2.65 -5.82 6.34
CA LEU A 110 -2.96 -7.13 6.89
C LEU A 110 -1.86 -7.55 7.87
N ARG A 111 -2.22 -7.65 9.15
CA ARG A 111 -1.37 -8.20 10.21
C ARG A 111 -1.91 -9.57 10.58
N LEU A 112 -1.29 -10.60 10.04
CA LEU A 112 -1.79 -11.96 10.10
C LEU A 112 -1.30 -12.70 11.36
N ALA A 113 -2.14 -13.63 11.85
CA ALA A 113 -1.73 -14.63 12.84
C ALA A 113 -0.57 -15.49 12.30
N PRO A 114 0.22 -16.15 13.17
CA PRO A 114 1.46 -16.82 12.76
C PRO A 114 1.28 -17.83 11.62
N THR A 115 0.25 -18.67 11.64
CA THR A 115 0.03 -19.72 10.62
C THR A 115 -0.32 -19.14 9.23
N PRO A 116 -1.35 -18.28 9.06
CA PRO A 116 -1.61 -17.66 7.76
C PRO A 116 -0.47 -16.73 7.30
N ARG A 117 0.22 -16.05 8.22
CA ARG A 117 1.40 -15.26 7.89
C ARG A 117 2.49 -16.11 7.23
N GLN A 118 2.85 -17.25 7.86
CA GLN A 118 3.85 -18.16 7.30
C GLN A 118 3.42 -18.65 5.91
N HIS A 119 2.16 -19.06 5.76
CA HIS A 119 1.65 -19.56 4.48
C HIS A 119 1.74 -18.48 3.37
N VAL A 120 1.38 -17.22 3.65
CA VAL A 120 1.51 -16.14 2.68
C VAL A 120 2.99 -15.85 2.37
N THR A 121 3.85 -15.88 3.38
CA THR A 121 5.30 -15.71 3.18
C THR A 121 5.87 -16.79 2.27
N ASP A 122 5.52 -18.06 2.51
CA ASP A 122 5.97 -19.18 1.69
C ASP A 122 5.48 -19.08 0.23
N LEU A 123 4.24 -18.63 0.03
CA LEU A 123 3.70 -18.39 -1.32
C LEU A 123 4.46 -17.27 -2.04
N MET A 124 4.78 -16.17 -1.36
CA MET A 124 5.55 -15.07 -1.97
C MET A 124 6.99 -15.47 -2.28
N GLU A 125 7.66 -16.19 -1.37
CA GLU A 125 9.02 -16.73 -1.60
C GLU A 125 9.04 -17.71 -2.77
N ARG A 126 8.05 -18.60 -2.83
CA ARG A 126 7.91 -19.53 -3.94
C ARG A 126 7.64 -18.80 -5.25
N LEU A 127 6.79 -17.78 -5.26
CA LEU A 127 6.52 -16.96 -6.44
C LEU A 127 7.81 -16.28 -6.93
N VAL A 128 8.65 -15.75 -6.03
CA VAL A 128 9.98 -15.22 -6.37
C VAL A 128 10.84 -16.29 -7.03
N ALA A 129 10.91 -17.50 -6.45
CA ALA A 129 11.72 -18.59 -6.96
C ALA A 129 11.26 -19.03 -8.36
N GLU A 130 9.97 -19.31 -8.55
CA GLU A 130 9.40 -19.78 -9.81
C GLU A 130 9.53 -18.70 -10.91
N THR A 131 9.34 -17.42 -10.58
CA THR A 131 9.46 -16.32 -11.55
C THR A 131 10.89 -16.15 -12.08
N ASN A 132 11.89 -16.52 -11.28
CA ASN A 132 13.30 -16.44 -11.64
C ASN A 132 13.88 -17.78 -12.14
N SER A 133 13.09 -18.87 -12.13
CA SER A 133 13.50 -20.18 -12.62
C SER A 133 13.35 -20.28 -14.15
N ALA A 134 14.24 -21.06 -14.74
CA ALA A 134 14.15 -21.50 -16.15
C ALA A 134 13.67 -22.96 -16.26
N ASP A 135 13.22 -23.58 -15.18
CA ASP A 135 12.75 -24.95 -15.16
C ASP A 135 11.46 -25.14 -15.95
N TYR A 136 11.23 -26.33 -16.44
CA TYR A 136 10.02 -26.67 -17.17
C TYR A 136 8.76 -26.39 -16.35
N GLY A 137 7.86 -25.57 -16.87
CA GLY A 137 6.58 -25.22 -16.24
C GLY A 137 6.66 -24.17 -15.15
N SER A 138 7.82 -23.51 -14.91
CA SER A 138 7.95 -22.43 -13.93
C SER A 138 7.02 -21.25 -14.21
N ASP A 139 6.73 -20.97 -15.48
CA ASP A 139 5.76 -19.98 -15.93
C ASP A 139 4.34 -20.27 -15.44
N LEU A 140 3.90 -21.55 -15.52
CA LEU A 140 2.59 -21.97 -15.00
C LEU A 140 2.60 -22.11 -13.48
N ALA A 141 3.70 -22.61 -12.90
CA ALA A 141 3.84 -22.73 -11.44
C ALA A 141 3.77 -21.34 -10.77
N SER A 142 4.40 -20.33 -11.34
CA SER A 142 4.36 -18.96 -10.82
C SER A 142 2.95 -18.36 -10.90
N ILE A 143 2.20 -18.55 -11.99
CA ILE A 143 0.80 -18.13 -12.10
C ILE A 143 -0.06 -18.86 -11.05
N GLY A 144 0.15 -20.16 -10.85
CA GLY A 144 -0.54 -20.93 -9.83
C GLY A 144 -0.29 -20.40 -8.41
N CYS A 145 0.97 -20.06 -8.08
CA CYS A 145 1.34 -19.41 -6.82
C CYS A 145 0.67 -18.04 -6.65
N LEU A 146 0.66 -17.21 -7.69
CA LEU A 146 0.03 -15.89 -7.67
C LEU A 146 -1.48 -15.99 -7.39
N ILE A 147 -2.18 -16.89 -8.06
CA ILE A 147 -3.63 -17.09 -7.83
C ILE A 147 -3.89 -17.57 -6.39
N GLN A 148 -3.13 -18.53 -5.90
CA GLN A 148 -3.25 -19.01 -4.52
C GLN A 148 -3.00 -17.90 -3.50
N LEU A 149 -1.95 -17.09 -3.70
CA LEU A 149 -1.63 -15.94 -2.88
C LEU A 149 -2.80 -14.96 -2.81
N LEU A 150 -3.35 -14.56 -3.95
CA LEU A 150 -4.45 -13.61 -4.01
C LEU A 150 -5.73 -14.14 -3.38
N VAL A 151 -6.06 -15.43 -3.57
CA VAL A 151 -7.20 -16.07 -2.89
C VAL A 151 -7.01 -16.02 -1.38
N GLU A 152 -5.80 -16.33 -0.89
CA GLU A 152 -5.51 -16.31 0.54
C GLU A 152 -5.60 -14.88 1.11
N LEU A 153 -5.01 -13.89 0.44
CA LEU A 153 -5.10 -12.48 0.87
C LEU A 153 -6.54 -11.98 0.94
N ASN A 154 -7.38 -12.35 -0.04
CA ASN A 154 -8.81 -11.99 -0.01
C ASN A 154 -9.54 -12.64 1.18
N ARG A 155 -9.26 -13.91 1.50
CA ARG A 155 -9.82 -14.60 2.68
C ARG A 155 -9.39 -13.92 3.98
N GLN A 156 -8.12 -13.57 4.08
CA GLN A 156 -7.58 -12.90 5.27
C GLN A 156 -8.11 -11.47 5.42
N ALA A 157 -8.25 -10.72 4.34
CA ALA A 157 -8.85 -9.38 4.36
C ALA A 157 -10.31 -9.42 4.83
N ALA A 158 -11.11 -10.37 4.34
CA ALA A 158 -12.49 -10.55 4.78
C ALA A 158 -12.62 -10.89 6.28
N ASN A 159 -11.69 -11.70 6.81
CA ASN A 159 -11.65 -12.04 8.23
C ASN A 159 -11.15 -10.87 9.09
N SER A 160 -10.22 -10.07 8.58
CA SER A 160 -9.63 -8.94 9.31
C SER A 160 -10.61 -7.77 9.49
N ALA A 161 -11.55 -7.55 8.57
CA ALA A 161 -12.57 -6.51 8.67
C ALA A 161 -13.42 -6.62 9.95
N GLN A 162 -13.42 -7.76 10.64
CA GLN A 162 -14.14 -7.99 11.90
C GLN A 162 -13.34 -7.61 13.16
N HIS A 163 -12.04 -7.28 13.07
CA HIS A 163 -11.16 -7.16 14.23
C HIS A 163 -10.32 -5.85 14.30
N HIS A 164 -10.67 -4.82 13.52
CA HIS A 164 -9.82 -3.63 13.46
C HIS A 164 -10.11 -2.57 14.53
N GLU A 165 -9.38 -2.65 15.65
CA GLU A 165 -8.83 -1.46 16.33
C GLU A 165 -7.36 -1.31 15.93
N LEU A 166 -7.10 -0.69 14.78
CA LEU A 166 -5.73 -0.35 14.40
C LEU A 166 -5.29 0.88 15.19
N THR A 167 -4.12 0.77 15.80
CA THR A 167 -3.39 1.91 16.36
C THR A 167 -2.93 2.83 15.22
N ASP A 168 -3.85 3.66 14.75
CA ASP A 168 -3.53 4.79 13.90
C ASP A 168 -2.71 5.78 14.74
N LYS A 169 -1.39 5.83 14.53
CA LYS A 169 -0.47 6.76 15.20
C LYS A 169 -0.27 8.06 14.42
N SER A 170 -0.98 8.25 13.32
CA SER A 170 -1.10 9.59 12.77
C SER A 170 -1.75 10.46 13.85
N GLY A 171 -1.13 11.57 14.23
CA GLY A 171 -1.79 12.49 15.15
C GLY A 171 -3.18 12.79 14.57
N PRO A 172 -4.26 12.75 15.38
CA PRO A 172 -5.64 12.82 14.88
C PRO A 172 -5.88 13.99 13.92
N ILE A 173 -5.07 15.04 14.01
CA ILE A 173 -5.17 16.22 13.19
C ILE A 173 -4.73 16.00 11.74
N VAL A 174 -3.61 15.30 11.50
CA VAL A 174 -3.10 15.06 10.13
C VAL A 174 -4.01 14.10 9.39
N THR A 175 -4.50 13.05 10.05
CA THR A 175 -5.50 12.13 9.49
C THR A 175 -6.79 12.86 9.11
N ASN A 176 -7.30 13.73 9.98
CA ASN A 176 -8.51 14.51 9.70
C ASN A 176 -8.30 15.45 8.50
N VAL A 177 -7.11 16.08 8.40
CA VAL A 177 -6.76 16.95 7.27
C VAL A 177 -6.67 16.16 5.98
N LEU A 178 -6.04 14.98 5.99
CA LEU A 178 -5.94 14.10 4.82
C LEU A 178 -7.31 13.62 4.35
N ASN A 179 -8.18 13.17 5.27
CA ASN A 179 -9.55 12.80 4.95
C ASN A 179 -10.30 13.97 4.31
N TYR A 180 -10.19 15.17 4.90
CA TYR A 180 -10.82 16.36 4.35
C TYR A 180 -10.31 16.69 2.94
N ILE A 181 -9.00 16.60 2.70
CA ILE A 181 -8.44 16.82 1.37
C ILE A 181 -8.97 15.77 0.38
N ASN A 182 -9.06 14.50 0.78
CA ASN A 182 -9.56 13.42 -0.07
C ASN A 182 -11.04 13.61 -0.45
N ASP A 183 -11.85 14.18 0.44
CA ASP A 183 -13.27 14.43 0.18
C ASP A 183 -13.51 15.74 -0.61
N HIS A 184 -12.61 16.74 -0.47
CA HIS A 184 -12.79 18.10 -0.99
C HIS A 184 -11.68 18.53 -1.97
N TYR A 185 -10.94 17.59 -2.57
CA TYR A 185 -9.82 17.89 -3.48
C TYR A 185 -10.18 18.81 -4.64
N HIS A 186 -11.43 18.87 -5.03
CA HIS A 186 -11.97 19.73 -6.11
C HIS A 186 -12.14 21.20 -5.70
N GLU A 187 -12.17 21.48 -4.39
CA GLU A 187 -12.33 22.82 -3.84
C GLU A 187 -11.00 23.57 -3.73
N GLU A 188 -11.05 24.88 -3.48
CA GLU A 188 -9.86 25.66 -3.21
C GLU A 188 -9.34 25.37 -1.80
N LEU A 189 -8.24 24.60 -1.71
CA LEU A 189 -7.64 24.17 -0.46
C LEU A 189 -6.33 24.92 -0.21
N SER A 190 -6.31 25.77 0.83
CA SER A 190 -5.10 26.46 1.29
C SER A 190 -4.70 26.01 2.70
N LEU A 191 -3.41 26.15 3.03
CA LEU A 191 -2.91 25.87 4.37
C LEU A 191 -3.62 26.72 5.44
N ASP A 192 -3.87 27.99 5.17
CA ASP A 192 -4.56 28.89 6.10
C ASP A 192 -6.01 28.46 6.33
N MET A 193 -6.72 28.05 5.27
CA MET A 193 -8.09 27.53 5.37
C MET A 193 -8.14 26.25 6.20
N LEU A 194 -7.24 25.28 5.91
CA LEU A 194 -7.18 24.02 6.66
C LEU A 194 -6.80 24.25 8.12
N ALA A 195 -5.81 25.10 8.39
CA ALA A 195 -5.43 25.46 9.76
C ALA A 195 -6.58 26.07 10.55
N SER A 196 -7.34 26.99 9.93
CA SER A 196 -8.53 27.61 10.53
C SER A 196 -9.63 26.59 10.78
N ARG A 197 -9.91 25.70 9.83
CA ARG A 197 -10.97 24.69 9.92
C ARG A 197 -10.72 23.69 11.06
N PHE A 198 -9.46 23.29 11.24
CA PHE A 198 -9.08 22.31 12.26
C PHE A 198 -8.58 22.96 13.58
N PHE A 199 -8.71 24.29 13.72
CA PHE A 199 -8.32 25.04 14.91
C PHE A 199 -6.88 24.82 15.35
N VAL A 200 -5.94 24.80 14.37
CA VAL A 200 -4.51 24.57 14.62
C VAL A 200 -3.65 25.69 14.06
N ASN A 201 -2.46 25.84 14.63
CA ASN A 201 -1.48 26.76 14.08
C ASN A 201 -0.97 26.23 12.73
N LYS A 202 -0.96 27.09 11.70
CA LYS A 202 -0.57 26.70 10.34
C LYS A 202 0.87 26.18 10.23
N TYR A 203 1.79 26.71 10.99
CA TYR A 203 3.19 26.26 10.99
C TYR A 203 3.31 24.88 11.62
N HIS A 204 2.58 24.65 12.71
CA HIS A 204 2.51 23.32 13.33
C HIS A 204 1.87 22.31 12.38
N LEU A 205 0.74 22.63 11.76
CA LEU A 205 0.09 21.78 10.78
C LEU A 205 1.03 21.45 9.61
N SER A 206 1.67 22.44 9.03
CA SER A 206 2.61 22.25 7.91
C SER A 206 3.78 21.34 8.30
N HIS A 207 4.35 21.53 9.48
CA HIS A 207 5.46 20.73 9.98
C HIS A 207 5.04 19.28 10.22
N GLU A 208 3.93 19.07 10.95
CA GLU A 208 3.43 17.72 11.26
C GLU A 208 2.97 16.97 10.01
N PHE A 209 2.30 17.66 9.08
CA PHE A 209 1.90 17.06 7.81
C PHE A 209 3.13 16.63 7.00
N ASN A 210 4.14 17.49 6.85
CA ASN A 210 5.37 17.12 6.15
C ASN A 210 6.11 15.99 6.87
N ARG A 211 6.18 16.04 8.21
CA ARG A 211 6.81 15.00 9.02
C ARG A 211 6.12 13.63 8.86
N LEU A 212 4.81 13.58 8.75
CA LEU A 212 4.04 12.33 8.70
C LEU A 212 3.80 11.84 7.27
N VAL A 213 3.50 12.76 6.34
CA VAL A 213 3.14 12.43 4.95
C VAL A 213 4.33 12.53 3.99
N GLY A 214 5.45 13.13 4.42
CA GLY A 214 6.67 13.24 3.61
C GLY A 214 6.60 14.30 2.50
N THR A 215 5.53 15.10 2.43
CA THR A 215 5.37 16.16 1.43
C THR A 215 4.56 17.32 1.99
N SER A 216 4.57 18.48 1.30
CA SER A 216 3.73 19.61 1.71
C SER A 216 2.25 19.38 1.35
N ILE A 217 1.33 19.98 2.12
CA ILE A 217 -0.12 19.95 1.85
C ILE A 217 -0.41 20.35 0.41
N TYR A 218 0.22 21.42 -0.09
CA TYR A 218 0.02 21.89 -1.46
C TYR A 218 0.39 20.84 -2.51
N ARG A 219 1.55 20.19 -2.36
CA ARG A 219 1.98 19.11 -3.27
C ARG A 219 1.06 17.90 -3.19
N TYR A 220 0.63 17.52 -2.00
CA TYR A 220 -0.33 16.43 -1.81
C TYR A 220 -1.64 16.70 -2.57
N VAL A 221 -2.24 17.89 -2.40
CA VAL A 221 -3.47 18.28 -3.10
C VAL A 221 -3.29 18.22 -4.62
N ILE A 222 -2.17 18.74 -5.15
CA ILE A 222 -1.90 18.67 -6.59
C ILE A 222 -1.78 17.21 -7.06
N GLN A 223 -1.04 16.37 -6.36
CA GLN A 223 -0.91 14.96 -6.72
C GLN A 223 -2.27 14.26 -6.69
N LYS A 224 -3.08 14.50 -5.66
CA LYS A 224 -4.44 13.93 -5.57
C LYS A 224 -5.30 14.34 -6.77
N ARG A 225 -5.29 15.58 -7.15
CA ARG A 225 -6.01 16.08 -8.34
C ARG A 225 -5.53 15.42 -9.63
N LEU A 226 -4.22 15.26 -9.80
CA LEU A 226 -3.65 14.59 -10.98
C LEU A 226 -4.05 13.12 -11.04
N VAL A 227 -4.05 12.43 -9.90
CA VAL A 227 -4.54 11.04 -9.78
C VAL A 227 -5.98 10.93 -10.26
N ILE A 228 -6.87 11.76 -9.73
CA ILE A 228 -8.30 11.72 -10.08
C ILE A 228 -8.50 12.10 -11.55
N ALA A 229 -7.81 13.12 -12.05
CA ALA A 229 -7.90 13.50 -13.46
C ALA A 229 -7.49 12.35 -14.39
N LYS A 230 -6.43 11.59 -14.03
CA LYS A 230 -6.00 10.41 -14.79
C LYS A 230 -7.02 9.26 -14.75
N GLN A 231 -7.78 9.13 -13.67
CA GLN A 231 -8.85 8.10 -13.57
C GLN A 231 -10.08 8.44 -14.41
N MET A 232 -10.27 9.71 -14.76
CA MET A 232 -11.39 10.19 -15.57
C MET A 232 -11.14 10.10 -17.08
N LEU A 233 -9.91 9.82 -17.52
CA LEU A 233 -9.51 9.66 -18.91
C LEU A 233 -9.56 8.20 -19.36
#